data_e3cf0d26c1ee3f688db40728165fcc0d
#
_entry.id   e3cf0d26c1ee3f688db40728165fcc0d
#
_cell.length_a   1.000
_cell.length_b   1.000
_cell.length_c   1.000
_cell.angle_alpha   90.00
_cell.angle_beta   90.00
_cell.angle_gamma   90.00
#
_symmetry.space_group_name_H-M   'P 1'
#
loop_
_entity.id
_entity.type
_entity.pdbx_description
1 polymer ?
#
loop_
_entity_poly.entity_id
_entity_poly.type
_entity_poly.pdbx_seq_one_letter_code
_entity_poly.pdbx_strand_id
1 'polypeptide(L)'
;VIDIQFDGQEAISLVKRLRKLNPTLGIVMTTACPDIRLLGITPKDLPVGSQMVLKKSIHNLDVIAKSIRKATAFAENKEPAAWVDSNGSLHDNSFASVLSSMTDTQIETLRLVATGLSNAEIGRVRFVSEKSVEQIVARIAGHFEITPDRTRNLRVLIAGHYYKWIGAPRH
;
A
#
# COMPACT_ATOMS: atom_id res chain seq x y z
N VAL A 1 10.30 13.04 -8.25
CA VAL A 1 9.57 11.77 -8.39
C VAL A 1 10.36 10.69 -7.64
N ILE A 2 9.69 9.92 -6.80
CA ILE A 2 10.30 8.87 -5.96
C ILE A 2 9.52 7.57 -6.16
N ASP A 3 10.23 6.46 -6.34
CA ASP A 3 9.63 5.15 -6.44
C ASP A 3 9.49 4.50 -5.05
N ILE A 4 8.30 4.01 -4.74
CA ILE A 4 8.02 3.25 -3.52
C ILE A 4 7.95 1.77 -3.90
N GLN A 5 8.94 1.00 -3.46
CA GLN A 5 8.99 -0.44 -3.61
C GLN A 5 8.82 -1.13 -2.25
N PHE A 6 9.35 -2.33 -2.11
CA PHE A 6 9.19 -3.22 -0.94
C PHE A 6 9.44 -2.59 0.42
N ASP A 7 10.39 -1.66 0.54
CA ASP A 7 10.61 -0.88 1.76
C ASP A 7 10.05 0.53 1.61
N GLY A 8 8.73 0.62 1.74
CA GLY A 8 8.03 1.90 1.70
C GLY A 8 8.48 2.87 2.80
N GLN A 9 9.00 2.38 3.92
CA GLN A 9 9.40 3.21 5.07
C GLN A 9 10.64 4.05 4.77
N GLU A 10 11.62 3.51 4.04
CA GLU A 10 12.80 4.29 3.63
C GLU A 10 12.42 5.44 2.69
N ALA A 11 11.58 5.15 1.68
CA ALA A 11 11.09 6.18 0.77
C ALA A 11 10.31 7.27 1.52
N ILE A 12 9.45 6.90 2.46
CA ILE A 12 8.70 7.85 3.29
C ILE A 12 9.64 8.69 4.16
N SER A 13 10.64 8.08 4.78
CA SER A 13 11.66 8.80 5.56
C SER A 13 12.40 9.82 4.72
N LEU A 14 12.78 9.45 3.50
CA LEU A 14 13.45 10.35 2.56
C LEU A 14 12.53 11.54 2.17
N VAL A 15 11.29 11.28 1.78
CA VAL A 15 10.38 12.37 1.38
C VAL A 15 10.06 13.29 2.55
N LYS A 16 9.93 12.79 3.78
CA LYS A 16 9.75 13.61 4.98
C LYS A 16 10.97 14.50 5.23
N ARG A 17 12.17 13.99 5.04
CA ARG A 17 13.42 14.78 5.15
C ARG A 17 13.50 15.86 4.08
N LEU A 18 13.22 15.53 2.83
CA LEU A 18 13.21 16.49 1.72
C LEU A 18 12.19 17.61 1.95
N ARG A 19 11.00 17.27 2.45
CA ARG A 19 9.96 18.25 2.77
C ARG A 19 10.35 19.17 3.95
N LYS A 20 11.14 18.69 4.92
CA LYS A 20 11.71 19.54 5.97
C LYS A 20 12.70 20.56 5.43
N LEU A 21 13.49 20.20 4.42
CA LEU A 21 14.46 21.11 3.78
C LEU A 21 13.76 22.12 2.86
N ASN A 22 12.70 21.70 2.19
CA ASN A 22 11.91 22.57 1.32
C ASN A 22 10.40 22.26 1.55
N PRO A 23 9.69 23.08 2.35
CA PRO A 23 8.28 22.85 2.70
C PRO A 23 7.32 22.83 1.53
N THR A 24 7.63 23.50 0.42
CA THR A 24 6.79 23.56 -0.79
C THR A 24 7.24 22.60 -1.89
N LEU A 25 8.21 21.75 -1.60
CA LEU A 25 8.71 20.78 -2.59
C LEU A 25 7.57 19.88 -3.08
N GLY A 26 7.28 19.90 -4.38
CA GLY A 26 6.31 18.99 -5.00
C GLY A 26 6.83 17.54 -4.96
N ILE A 27 6.02 16.62 -4.44
CA ILE A 27 6.37 15.20 -4.31
C ILE A 27 5.41 14.36 -5.12
N VAL A 28 5.95 13.58 -6.05
CA VAL A 28 5.23 12.53 -6.78
C VAL A 28 5.84 11.19 -6.43
N MET A 29 5.05 10.29 -5.91
CA MET A 29 5.45 8.94 -5.53
C MET A 29 4.86 7.93 -6.50
N THR A 30 5.67 7.01 -7.01
CA THR A 30 5.24 5.95 -7.92
C THR A 30 5.32 4.61 -7.22
N THR A 31 4.34 3.74 -7.47
CA THR A 31 4.32 2.39 -6.88
C THR A 31 3.60 1.41 -7.80
N ALA A 32 4.01 0.15 -7.76
CA ALA A 32 3.26 -0.94 -8.37
C ALA A 32 2.11 -1.42 -7.47
N CYS A 33 2.21 -1.13 -6.16
CA CYS A 33 1.24 -1.58 -5.17
C CYS A 33 -0.03 -0.73 -5.20
N PRO A 34 -1.21 -1.34 -5.35
CA PRO A 34 -2.48 -0.60 -5.43
C PRO A 34 -2.95 -0.06 -4.08
N ASP A 35 -2.36 -0.51 -2.97
CA ASP A 35 -2.72 -0.10 -1.62
C ASP A 35 -1.47 0.02 -0.75
N ILE A 36 -1.13 1.26 -0.37
CA ILE A 36 0.07 1.54 0.43
C ILE A 36 0.06 0.87 1.81
N ARG A 37 -1.10 0.48 2.32
CA ARG A 37 -1.20 -0.26 3.59
C ARG A 37 -0.49 -1.62 3.51
N LEU A 38 -0.44 -2.24 2.33
CA LEU A 38 0.34 -3.46 2.08
C LEU A 38 1.85 -3.24 2.24
N LEU A 39 2.33 -2.00 2.05
CA LEU A 39 3.71 -1.60 2.28
C LEU A 39 3.96 -1.13 3.73
N GLY A 40 2.96 -1.23 4.60
CA GLY A 40 3.02 -0.73 5.97
C GLY A 40 3.01 0.81 6.08
N ILE A 41 2.50 1.48 5.05
CA ILE A 41 2.36 2.94 5.00
C ILE A 41 0.89 3.29 5.23
N THR A 42 0.64 4.29 6.06
CA THR A 42 -0.71 4.86 6.22
C THR A 42 -0.83 6.20 5.50
N PRO A 43 -2.05 6.67 5.17
CA PRO A 43 -2.23 8.01 4.60
C PRO A 43 -1.61 9.13 5.43
N LYS A 44 -1.54 8.96 6.77
CA LYS A 44 -0.94 9.93 7.70
C LYS A 44 0.60 10.01 7.58
N ASP A 45 1.23 8.98 7.02
CA ASP A 45 2.67 8.97 6.80
C ASP A 45 3.08 9.78 5.59
N LEU A 46 2.15 10.03 4.67
CA LEU A 46 2.41 10.77 3.44
C LEU A 46 2.49 12.27 3.70
N PRO A 47 3.51 12.97 3.20
CA PRO A 47 3.55 14.43 3.27
C PRO A 47 2.34 15.03 2.53
N VAL A 48 1.77 16.09 3.09
CA VAL A 48 0.66 16.84 2.45
C VAL A 48 1.03 17.26 1.02
N GLY A 49 0.07 17.27 0.13
CA GLY A 49 0.27 17.61 -1.29
C GLY A 49 1.01 16.55 -2.11
N SER A 50 1.37 15.41 -1.53
CA SER A 50 2.01 14.33 -2.28
C SER A 50 1.02 13.68 -3.25
N GLN A 51 1.48 13.36 -4.45
CA GLN A 51 0.69 12.64 -5.44
C GLN A 51 1.20 11.22 -5.60
N MET A 52 0.28 10.26 -5.56
CA MET A 52 0.55 8.83 -5.71
C MET A 52 0.15 8.39 -7.10
N VAL A 53 1.06 7.78 -7.84
CA VAL A 53 0.83 7.31 -9.20
C VAL A 53 1.13 5.81 -9.30
N LEU A 54 0.15 5.03 -9.75
CA LEU A 54 0.40 3.61 -10.03
C LEU A 54 1.31 3.46 -11.25
N LYS A 55 2.33 2.61 -11.14
CA LYS A 55 3.25 2.32 -12.26
C LYS A 55 2.55 1.90 -13.56
N LYS A 56 1.43 1.18 -13.43
CA LYS A 56 0.60 0.83 -14.60
C LYS A 56 0.01 2.04 -15.33
N SER A 57 -0.09 3.19 -14.69
CA SER A 57 -0.61 4.43 -15.29
C SER A 57 0.49 5.27 -15.97
N ILE A 58 1.75 4.91 -15.79
CA ILE A 58 2.92 5.66 -16.34
C ILE A 58 3.07 5.48 -17.86
N HIS A 59 2.42 4.48 -18.46
CA HIS A 59 2.40 4.33 -19.93
C HIS A 59 1.91 5.61 -20.64
N ASN A 60 1.04 6.36 -19.97
CA ASN A 60 0.66 7.69 -20.39
C ASN A 60 1.57 8.73 -19.72
N LEU A 61 2.56 9.23 -20.44
CA LEU A 61 3.52 10.23 -19.94
C LEU A 61 2.83 11.51 -19.44
N ASP A 62 1.64 11.83 -19.95
CA ASP A 62 0.86 12.99 -19.49
C ASP A 62 0.44 12.87 -18.03
N VAL A 63 0.22 11.66 -17.53
CA VAL A 63 -0.11 11.41 -16.12
C VAL A 63 1.02 11.91 -15.22
N ILE A 64 2.25 11.50 -15.50
CA ILE A 64 3.43 11.95 -14.73
C ILE A 64 3.65 13.45 -14.90
N ALA A 65 3.59 13.96 -16.13
CA ALA A 65 3.78 15.38 -16.41
C ALA A 65 2.75 16.26 -15.68
N LYS A 66 1.49 15.86 -15.68
CA LYS A 66 0.43 16.55 -14.92
C LYS A 66 0.66 16.47 -13.42
N SER A 67 1.05 15.29 -12.90
CA SER A 67 1.33 15.10 -11.48
C SER A 67 2.50 15.97 -11.02
N ILE A 68 3.58 16.07 -11.79
CA ILE A 68 4.73 16.92 -11.48
C ILE A 68 4.31 18.39 -11.44
N ARG A 69 3.59 18.88 -12.46
CA ARG A 69 3.13 20.27 -12.52
C ARG A 69 2.23 20.66 -11.34
N LYS A 70 1.37 19.74 -10.90
CA LYS A 70 0.43 19.98 -9.79
C LYS A 70 1.07 19.82 -8.41
N ALA A 71 2.11 18.97 -8.28
CA ALA A 71 2.66 18.58 -6.99
C ALA A 71 3.13 19.78 -6.13
N THR A 72 3.71 20.81 -6.73
CA THR A 72 4.15 22.04 -6.01
C THR A 72 2.95 22.81 -5.50
N ALA A 73 1.97 23.10 -6.35
CA ALA A 73 0.76 23.84 -5.95
C ALA A 73 0.00 23.10 -4.84
N PHE A 74 -0.11 21.77 -4.91
CA PHE A 74 -0.74 20.95 -3.87
C PHE A 74 0.02 20.98 -2.55
N ALA A 75 1.36 21.07 -2.59
CA ALA A 75 2.18 21.21 -1.41
C ALA A 75 1.99 22.59 -0.75
N GLU A 76 1.96 23.66 -1.54
CA GLU A 76 1.74 25.02 -1.08
C GLU A 76 0.36 25.21 -0.44
N ASN A 77 -0.66 24.62 -1.04
CA ASN A 77 -2.05 24.68 -0.54
C ASN A 77 -2.31 23.69 0.61
N LYS A 78 -1.33 22.86 1.00
CA LYS A 78 -1.46 21.82 2.04
C LYS A 78 -2.59 20.84 1.76
N GLU A 79 -2.81 20.51 0.48
CA GLU A 79 -3.81 19.53 0.08
C GLU A 79 -3.46 18.13 0.64
N PRO A 80 -4.45 17.28 0.92
CA PRO A 80 -4.17 15.89 1.28
C PRO A 80 -3.36 15.17 0.21
N ALA A 81 -2.62 14.13 0.60
CA ALA A 81 -2.02 13.23 -0.37
C ALA A 81 -3.13 12.49 -1.14
N ALA A 82 -3.00 12.43 -2.46
CA ALA A 82 -4.04 11.87 -3.32
C ALA A 82 -3.46 10.92 -4.38
N TRP A 83 -4.28 9.97 -4.80
CA TRP A 83 -3.98 9.11 -5.93
C TRP A 83 -4.31 9.78 -7.26
N VAL A 84 -3.53 9.46 -8.27
CA VAL A 84 -3.75 9.94 -9.64
C VAL A 84 -4.12 8.73 -10.51
N ASP A 85 -5.25 8.80 -11.19
CA ASP A 85 -5.70 7.77 -12.11
C ASP A 85 -4.96 7.80 -13.46
N SER A 86 -5.30 6.88 -14.37
CA SER A 86 -4.71 6.80 -15.71
C SER A 86 -4.99 8.02 -16.60
N ASN A 87 -5.97 8.85 -16.24
CA ASN A 87 -6.34 10.07 -16.96
C ASN A 87 -5.72 11.32 -16.34
N GLY A 88 -4.98 11.18 -15.22
CA GLY A 88 -4.39 12.29 -14.47
C GLY A 88 -5.39 13.03 -13.60
N SER A 89 -6.55 12.42 -13.29
CA SER A 89 -7.51 12.91 -12.31
C SER A 89 -7.13 12.43 -10.90
N LEU A 90 -7.38 13.27 -9.90
CA LEU A 90 -7.13 12.91 -8.51
C LEU A 90 -8.35 12.18 -7.93
N HIS A 91 -8.09 11.20 -7.09
CA HIS A 91 -9.12 10.54 -6.29
C HIS A 91 -8.56 10.06 -4.95
N ASP A 92 -9.44 9.87 -3.98
CA ASP A 92 -9.05 9.55 -2.61
C ASP A 92 -8.52 8.11 -2.47
N ASN A 93 -8.90 7.22 -3.40
CA ASN A 93 -8.64 5.80 -3.26
C ASN A 93 -8.52 5.10 -4.62
N SER A 94 -7.41 4.36 -4.85
CA SER A 94 -7.19 3.55 -6.06
C SER A 94 -7.12 2.05 -5.76
N PHE A 95 -7.64 1.63 -4.61
CA PHE A 95 -7.52 0.24 -4.18
C PHE A 95 -8.27 -0.71 -5.13
N ALA A 96 -7.70 -1.89 -5.35
CA ALA A 96 -8.45 -2.99 -5.91
C ALA A 96 -9.69 -3.24 -5.02
N SER A 97 -10.83 -3.57 -5.61
CA SER A 97 -12.11 -3.72 -4.90
C SER A 97 -12.02 -4.62 -3.66
N VAL A 98 -11.26 -5.69 -3.75
CA VAL A 98 -11.00 -6.61 -2.63
C VAL A 98 -10.27 -5.91 -1.47
N LEU A 99 -9.23 -5.11 -1.75
CA LEU A 99 -8.45 -4.42 -0.71
C LEU A 99 -9.26 -3.30 -0.05
N SER A 100 -10.15 -2.64 -0.79
CA SER A 100 -11.03 -1.61 -0.24
C SER A 100 -12.05 -2.17 0.76
N SER A 101 -12.43 -3.45 0.63
CA SER A 101 -13.32 -4.13 1.57
C SER A 101 -12.63 -4.60 2.85
N MET A 102 -11.28 -4.57 2.89
CA MET A 102 -10.49 -5.04 4.04
C MET A 102 -10.20 -3.90 5.02
N THR A 103 -10.33 -4.20 6.30
CA THR A 103 -9.93 -3.28 7.38
C THR A 103 -8.40 -3.17 7.48
N ASP A 104 -7.91 -2.10 8.11
CA ASP A 104 -6.46 -1.92 8.35
C ASP A 104 -5.87 -3.08 9.16
N THR A 105 -6.64 -3.60 10.12
CA THR A 105 -6.29 -4.79 10.90
C THR A 105 -6.09 -6.03 10.02
N GLN A 106 -6.95 -6.23 9.03
CA GLN A 106 -6.83 -7.36 8.09
C GLN A 106 -5.64 -7.18 7.16
N ILE A 107 -5.43 -5.97 6.63
CA ILE A 107 -4.28 -5.65 5.78
C ILE A 107 -2.94 -5.84 6.53
N GLU A 108 -2.86 -5.35 7.77
CA GLU A 108 -1.67 -5.55 8.59
C GLU A 108 -1.42 -7.05 8.89
N THR A 109 -2.48 -7.79 9.24
CA THR A 109 -2.36 -9.25 9.47
C THR A 109 -1.95 -9.97 8.18
N LEU A 110 -2.50 -9.60 7.02
CA LEU A 110 -2.10 -10.12 5.71
C LEU A 110 -0.60 -9.93 5.48
N ARG A 111 -0.09 -8.74 5.75
CA ARG A 111 1.35 -8.41 5.63
C ARG A 111 2.20 -9.31 6.54
N LEU A 112 1.81 -9.46 7.82
CA LEU A 112 2.53 -10.31 8.77
C LEU A 112 2.47 -11.81 8.41
N VAL A 113 1.35 -12.28 7.85
CA VAL A 113 1.23 -13.63 7.29
C VAL A 113 2.21 -13.83 6.13
N ALA A 114 2.31 -12.84 5.25
CA ALA A 114 3.20 -12.91 4.09
C ALA A 114 4.69 -12.91 4.46
N THR A 115 5.07 -12.31 5.59
CA THR A 115 6.44 -12.40 6.13
C THR A 115 6.75 -13.75 6.79
N GLY A 116 5.78 -14.68 6.84
CA GLY A 116 5.99 -16.03 7.38
C GLY A 116 5.77 -16.17 8.88
N LEU A 117 5.35 -15.14 9.61
CA LEU A 117 5.10 -15.20 11.05
C LEU A 117 3.96 -16.19 11.37
N SER A 118 4.10 -16.97 12.43
CA SER A 118 3.03 -17.83 12.95
C SER A 118 1.87 -17.01 13.55
N ASN A 119 0.70 -17.63 13.75
CA ASN A 119 -0.42 -16.94 14.39
C ASN A 119 -0.08 -16.49 15.81
N ALA A 120 0.69 -17.30 16.55
CA ALA A 120 1.17 -16.96 17.89
C ALA A 120 2.08 -15.72 17.87
N GLU A 121 3.03 -15.64 16.91
CA GLU A 121 3.90 -14.45 16.77
C GLU A 121 3.13 -13.21 16.32
N ILE A 122 2.19 -13.36 15.38
CA ILE A 122 1.30 -12.26 14.98
C ILE A 122 0.49 -11.77 16.18
N GLY A 123 -0.01 -12.70 17.00
CA GLY A 123 -0.72 -12.37 18.24
C GLY A 123 0.14 -11.54 19.19
N ARG A 124 1.41 -11.92 19.38
CA ARG A 124 2.37 -11.16 20.21
C ARG A 124 2.63 -9.75 19.64
N VAL A 125 2.93 -9.66 18.35
CA VAL A 125 3.20 -8.37 17.69
C VAL A 125 2.02 -7.42 17.77
N ARG A 126 0.79 -7.95 17.70
CA ARG A 126 -0.43 -7.17 17.66
C ARG A 126 -1.16 -7.06 19.00
N PHE A 127 -0.62 -7.66 20.06
CA PHE A 127 -1.22 -7.71 21.39
C PHE A 127 -2.64 -8.30 21.38
N VAL A 128 -2.85 -9.38 20.63
CA VAL A 128 -4.11 -10.12 20.55
C VAL A 128 -3.90 -11.63 20.72
N SER A 129 -4.96 -12.37 21.02
CA SER A 129 -4.87 -13.82 21.14
C SER A 129 -4.62 -14.50 19.79
N GLU A 130 -3.96 -15.66 19.81
CA GLU A 130 -3.76 -16.48 18.62
C GLU A 130 -5.10 -16.83 17.94
N LYS A 131 -6.14 -17.15 18.72
CA LYS A 131 -7.50 -17.38 18.22
C LYS A 131 -8.08 -16.19 17.46
N SER A 132 -7.80 -14.97 17.94
CA SER A 132 -8.21 -13.75 17.22
C SER A 132 -7.51 -13.63 15.88
N VAL A 133 -6.21 -13.98 15.82
CA VAL A 133 -5.44 -13.99 14.56
C VAL A 133 -6.01 -15.03 13.59
N GLU A 134 -6.34 -16.24 14.05
CA GLU A 134 -6.98 -17.28 13.23
C GLU A 134 -8.28 -16.77 12.59
N GLN A 135 -9.12 -16.10 13.37
CA GLN A 135 -10.38 -15.52 12.87
C GLN A 135 -10.12 -14.44 11.80
N ILE A 136 -9.09 -13.61 11.99
CA ILE A 136 -8.72 -12.59 11.00
C ILE A 136 -8.21 -13.26 9.72
N VAL A 137 -7.34 -14.26 9.84
CA VAL A 137 -6.82 -15.03 8.69
C VAL A 137 -7.95 -15.71 7.91
N ALA A 138 -8.94 -16.28 8.61
CA ALA A 138 -10.11 -16.87 7.97
C ALA A 138 -10.94 -15.82 7.18
N ARG A 139 -11.12 -14.62 7.74
CA ARG A 139 -11.80 -13.51 7.04
C ARG A 139 -11.02 -13.03 5.82
N ILE A 140 -9.68 -12.94 5.93
CA ILE A 140 -8.81 -12.62 4.78
C ILE A 140 -8.99 -13.65 3.66
N ALA A 141 -9.00 -14.94 4.01
CA ALA A 141 -9.27 -16.01 3.04
C ALA A 141 -10.63 -15.86 2.35
N GLY A 142 -11.66 -15.45 3.11
CA GLY A 142 -12.98 -15.15 2.56
C GLY A 142 -12.98 -14.00 1.55
N HIS A 143 -12.23 -12.93 1.80
CA HIS A 143 -12.08 -11.82 0.84
C HIS A 143 -11.40 -12.28 -0.47
N PHE A 144 -10.55 -13.30 -0.42
CA PHE A 144 -9.85 -13.86 -1.59
C PHE A 144 -10.60 -15.02 -2.23
N GLU A 145 -11.79 -15.35 -1.72
CA GLU A 145 -12.59 -16.51 -2.18
C GLU A 145 -11.79 -17.83 -2.10
N ILE A 146 -10.83 -17.91 -1.16
CA ILE A 146 -10.05 -19.12 -0.97
C ILE A 146 -10.88 -20.12 -0.17
N THR A 147 -11.30 -21.18 -0.84
CA THR A 147 -11.97 -22.31 -0.18
C THR A 147 -10.95 -23.14 0.59
N PRO A 148 -11.23 -23.54 1.85
CA PRO A 148 -10.38 -24.46 2.59
C PRO A 148 -10.16 -25.75 1.82
N ASP A 149 -8.90 -26.12 1.63
CA ASP A 149 -8.50 -27.31 0.91
C ASP A 149 -7.40 -28.03 1.70
N ARG A 150 -7.62 -29.33 2.01
CA ARG A 150 -6.66 -30.13 2.77
C ARG A 150 -5.34 -30.37 2.02
N THR A 151 -5.33 -30.19 0.71
CA THR A 151 -4.13 -30.41 -0.14
C THR A 151 -3.25 -29.16 -0.25
N ARG A 152 -3.75 -27.99 0.14
CA ARG A 152 -3.05 -26.71 0.00
C ARG A 152 -2.98 -25.95 1.31
N ASN A 153 -1.83 -25.33 1.56
CA ASN A 153 -1.67 -24.49 2.75
C ASN A 153 -2.30 -23.10 2.53
N LEU A 154 -3.35 -22.81 3.31
CA LEU A 154 -4.09 -21.56 3.25
C LEU A 154 -3.17 -20.31 3.35
N ARG A 155 -2.19 -20.36 4.25
CA ARG A 155 -1.28 -19.23 4.48
C ARG A 155 -0.38 -18.95 3.27
N VAL A 156 0.05 -20.01 2.57
CA VAL A 156 0.83 -19.87 1.33
C VAL A 156 -0.01 -19.24 0.23
N LEU A 157 -1.28 -19.62 0.11
CA LEU A 157 -2.21 -19.00 -0.85
C LEU A 157 -2.44 -17.51 -0.55
N ILE A 158 -2.67 -17.17 0.72
CA ILE A 158 -2.82 -15.78 1.18
C ILE A 158 -1.55 -14.97 0.88
N ALA A 159 -0.36 -15.49 1.21
CA ALA A 159 0.91 -14.85 0.92
C ALA A 159 1.11 -14.64 -0.59
N GLY A 160 0.68 -15.60 -1.43
CA GLY A 160 0.71 -15.47 -2.88
C GLY A 160 -0.10 -14.27 -3.40
N HIS A 161 -1.27 -14.01 -2.83
CA HIS A 161 -2.06 -12.80 -3.15
C HIS A 161 -1.34 -11.52 -2.76
N TYR A 162 -0.74 -11.48 -1.57
CA TYR A 162 0.05 -10.34 -1.12
C TYR A 162 1.19 -10.02 -2.09
N TYR A 163 2.05 -11.01 -2.40
CA TYR A 163 3.18 -10.81 -3.30
C TYR A 163 2.78 -10.43 -4.72
N LYS A 164 1.64 -10.91 -5.20
CA LYS A 164 1.08 -10.48 -6.49
C LYS A 164 0.76 -9.00 -6.52
N TRP A 165 0.24 -8.44 -5.41
CA TRP A 165 -0.13 -7.02 -5.34
C TRP A 165 1.03 -6.08 -5.12
N ILE A 166 2.03 -6.46 -4.31
CA ILE A 166 3.19 -5.58 -4.11
C ILE A 166 4.14 -5.58 -5.32
N GLY A 167 3.87 -6.39 -6.34
CA GLY A 167 4.67 -6.44 -7.55
C GLY A 167 6.01 -7.16 -7.36
N ALA A 168 6.08 -8.15 -6.45
CA ALA A 168 7.27 -8.97 -6.28
C ALA A 168 7.65 -9.65 -7.61
N PRO A 169 8.95 -9.73 -7.96
CA PRO A 169 9.39 -10.47 -9.13
C PRO A 169 8.90 -11.93 -9.04
N ARG A 170 8.31 -12.42 -10.12
CA ARG A 170 8.06 -13.86 -10.23
C ARG A 170 9.40 -14.50 -10.58
N HIS A 171 9.94 -15.26 -9.63
CA HIS A 171 11.05 -16.17 -9.88
C HIS A 171 10.55 -17.43 -10.55
#